data_aba3534b706a82e33db4dee446530848
#
_entry.id   aba3534b706a82e33db4dee446530848
#
_cell.length_a   1.000
_cell.length_b   1.000
_cell.length_c   1.000
_cell.angle_alpha   90.00
_cell.angle_beta   90.00
_cell.angle_gamma   90.00
#
_symmetry.space_group_name_H-M   'P 1'
#
loop_
_entity.id
_entity.type
_entity.pdbx_description
1 polymer ?
#
loop_
_entity_poly.entity_id
_entity_poly.type
_entity_poly.pdbx_seq_one_letter_code
_entity_poly.pdbx_strand_id
1 'polypeptide(L)'
;VNLYYYNLVGGESSIEIADSEGVLKKRLLTLKQRNGFSWDLKEGVDFRLPKGITGQFTFNYRSPRVAAQGKKMNTFFMNIGFKRQFMDNRLSLSFNVRDILNSNKRKRETWSDSFYQVAKTTRNGRTFNLNASYSFGNNHHKSGKKKGKEGKTEMDDDMIFDDF
;
A
#
# COMPACT_ATOMS: atom_id res chain seq x y z
N VAL A 1 7.75 -8.21 -8.61
CA VAL A 1 8.36 -8.66 -7.34
C VAL A 1 9.52 -7.77 -7.02
N ASN A 2 9.57 -7.23 -5.80
CA ASN A 2 10.69 -6.44 -5.33
C ASN A 2 11.40 -7.19 -4.20
N LEU A 3 12.73 -7.26 -4.29
CA LEU A 3 13.58 -7.91 -3.30
C LEU A 3 14.45 -6.85 -2.63
N TYR A 4 14.54 -6.89 -1.31
CA TYR A 4 15.31 -5.94 -0.52
C TYR A 4 16.24 -6.69 0.44
N TYR A 5 17.52 -6.41 0.32
CA TYR A 5 18.50 -6.77 1.33
C TYR A 5 18.94 -5.49 2.04
N TYR A 6 19.02 -5.51 3.35
CA TYR A 6 19.48 -4.37 4.13
C TYR A 6 20.32 -4.82 5.30
N ASN A 7 21.32 -4.03 5.58
CA ASN A 7 22.18 -4.16 6.74
C ASN A 7 21.93 -2.94 7.64
N LEU A 8 21.39 -3.17 8.82
CA LEU A 8 21.23 -2.14 9.83
C LEU A 8 22.50 -2.12 10.67
N VAL A 9 23.33 -1.12 10.43
CA VAL A 9 24.57 -0.94 11.19
C VAL A 9 24.20 -0.57 12.63
N GLY A 10 24.76 -1.31 13.58
CA GLY A 10 24.65 -0.99 14.98
C GLY A 10 25.43 0.30 15.29
N GLY A 11 25.03 1.01 16.30
CA GLY A 11 25.69 2.21 16.75
C GLY A 11 25.52 2.38 18.26
N GLU A 12 26.42 3.09 18.86
CA GLU A 12 26.32 3.53 20.25
C GLU A 12 25.91 4.99 20.27
N SER A 13 24.88 5.30 21.01
CA SER A 13 24.44 6.67 21.27
C SER A 13 24.32 6.86 22.76
N SER A 14 24.73 8.00 23.26
CA SER A 14 24.55 8.35 24.67
C SER A 14 23.45 9.40 24.80
N ILE A 15 22.52 9.17 25.70
CA ILE A 15 21.52 10.16 26.10
C ILE A 15 21.75 10.54 27.55
N GLU A 16 21.53 11.81 27.86
CA GLU A 16 21.52 12.30 29.22
C GLU A 16 20.11 12.33 29.74
N ILE A 17 19.87 11.62 30.83
CA ILE A 17 18.55 11.55 31.45
C ILE A 17 18.68 12.16 32.86
N ALA A 18 17.85 13.13 33.19
CA ALA A 18 17.73 13.66 34.54
C ALA A 18 17.09 12.61 35.46
N ASP A 19 17.72 12.32 36.56
CA ASP A 19 17.16 11.51 37.65
C ASP A 19 16.09 12.30 38.42
N SER A 20 15.32 11.63 39.27
CA SER A 20 14.35 12.25 40.18
C SER A 20 14.92 13.35 41.08
N GLU A 21 16.24 13.38 41.25
CA GLU A 21 16.97 14.40 41.98
C GLU A 21 17.60 15.49 41.07
N GLY A 22 17.27 15.47 39.76
CA GLY A 22 17.78 16.45 38.78
C GLY A 22 19.22 16.19 38.32
N VAL A 23 19.84 15.07 38.71
CA VAL A 23 21.20 14.72 38.31
C VAL A 23 21.19 14.09 36.92
N LEU A 24 21.94 14.66 35.99
CA LEU A 24 22.11 14.13 34.63
C LEU A 24 22.94 12.85 34.64
N LYS A 25 22.32 11.73 34.31
CA LYS A 25 23.01 10.43 34.11
C LYS A 25 23.08 10.11 32.63
N LYS A 26 24.31 9.86 32.16
CA LYS A 26 24.56 9.42 30.79
C LYS A 26 24.25 7.96 30.65
N ARG A 27 23.25 7.64 29.79
CA ARG A 27 22.89 6.27 29.46
C ARG A 27 23.32 5.93 28.05
N LEU A 28 24.10 4.87 27.92
CA LEU A 28 24.52 4.32 26.63
C LEU A 28 23.38 3.49 26.03
N LEU A 29 22.98 3.86 24.82
CA LEU A 29 22.06 3.10 23.99
C LEU A 29 22.87 2.37 22.92
N THR A 30 22.97 1.06 23.02
CA THR A 30 23.64 0.23 22.03
C THR A 30 22.60 -0.35 21.06
N LEU A 31 22.66 0.04 19.80
CA LEU A 31 21.88 -0.55 18.72
C LEU A 31 22.64 -1.73 18.14
N LYS A 32 22.09 -2.93 18.26
CA LYS A 32 22.70 -4.14 17.70
C LYS A 32 22.58 -4.13 16.18
N GLN A 33 23.68 -4.45 15.50
CA GLN A 33 23.67 -4.69 14.06
C GLN A 33 22.68 -5.81 13.69
N ARG A 34 21.89 -5.58 12.66
CA ARG A 34 20.91 -6.56 12.16
C ARG A 34 20.87 -6.57 10.66
N ASN A 35 20.94 -7.75 10.10
CA ASN A 35 20.73 -7.97 8.68
C ASN A 35 19.31 -8.45 8.45
N GLY A 36 18.71 -8.03 7.37
CA GLY A 36 17.37 -8.44 7.02
C GLY A 36 17.20 -8.61 5.52
N PHE A 37 16.41 -9.61 5.17
CA PHE A 37 15.91 -9.82 3.83
C PHE A 37 14.39 -9.61 3.85
N SER A 38 13.87 -8.88 2.88
CA SER A 38 12.42 -8.69 2.72
C SER A 38 12.06 -8.65 1.24
N TRP A 39 10.83 -9.01 0.95
CA TRP A 39 10.31 -8.96 -0.40
C TRP A 39 8.84 -8.56 -0.41
N ASP A 40 8.46 -7.93 -1.50
CA ASP A 40 7.10 -7.52 -1.78
C ASP A 40 6.67 -8.15 -3.10
N LEU A 41 5.45 -8.69 -3.11
CA LEU A 41 4.78 -9.19 -4.30
C LEU A 41 3.51 -8.36 -4.51
N LYS A 42 3.38 -7.78 -5.69
CA LYS A 42 2.16 -7.11 -6.14
C LYS A 42 1.81 -7.68 -7.50
N GLU A 43 0.63 -8.28 -7.59
CA GLU A 43 0.10 -8.85 -8.83
C GLU A 43 -1.26 -8.21 -9.12
N GLY A 44 -1.47 -7.86 -10.38
CA GLY A 44 -2.73 -7.34 -10.89
C GLY A 44 -3.16 -8.13 -12.11
N VAL A 45 -4.42 -8.51 -12.17
CA VAL A 45 -5.02 -9.23 -13.29
C VAL A 45 -6.27 -8.51 -13.73
N ASP A 46 -6.26 -8.03 -14.97
CA ASP A 46 -7.43 -7.47 -15.63
C ASP A 46 -8.09 -8.57 -16.48
N PHE A 47 -9.38 -8.69 -16.38
CA PHE A 47 -10.14 -9.70 -17.11
C PHE A 47 -11.44 -9.13 -17.66
N ARG A 48 -11.90 -9.73 -18.75
CA ARG A 48 -13.17 -9.38 -19.39
C ARG A 48 -14.12 -10.55 -19.30
N LEU A 49 -15.32 -10.27 -18.79
CA LEU A 49 -16.41 -11.23 -18.70
C LEU A 49 -17.41 -10.98 -19.84
N PRO A 50 -18.26 -11.98 -20.16
CA PRO A 50 -19.38 -11.79 -21.07
C PRO A 50 -20.25 -10.60 -20.69
N LYS A 51 -21.01 -10.04 -21.64
CA LYS A 51 -21.91 -8.89 -21.47
C LYS A 51 -21.21 -7.56 -21.18
N GLY A 52 -19.92 -7.41 -21.58
CA GLY A 52 -19.18 -6.16 -21.46
C GLY A 52 -18.79 -5.77 -20.02
N ILE A 53 -18.64 -6.76 -19.15
CA ILE A 53 -18.13 -6.55 -17.79
C ILE A 53 -16.61 -6.64 -17.84
N THR A 54 -15.93 -5.62 -17.33
CA THR A 54 -14.50 -5.65 -17.06
C THR A 54 -14.28 -5.88 -15.57
N GLY A 55 -13.30 -6.67 -15.22
CA GLY A 55 -12.93 -6.94 -13.84
C GLY A 55 -11.44 -6.75 -13.63
N GLN A 56 -11.06 -6.36 -12.44
CA GLN A 56 -9.69 -6.24 -11.98
C GLN A 56 -9.54 -6.96 -10.65
N PHE A 57 -8.51 -7.75 -10.53
CA PHE A 57 -8.11 -8.40 -9.28
C PHE A 57 -6.70 -7.96 -8.93
N THR A 58 -6.47 -7.62 -7.66
CA THR A 58 -5.13 -7.25 -7.17
C THR A 58 -4.80 -8.06 -5.93
N PHE A 59 -3.60 -8.61 -5.91
CA PHE A 59 -3.00 -9.27 -4.77
C PHE A 59 -1.76 -8.51 -4.32
N ASN A 60 -1.65 -8.23 -3.04
CA ASN A 60 -0.48 -7.59 -2.45
C ASN A 60 -0.01 -8.40 -1.26
N TYR A 61 1.25 -8.77 -1.28
CA TYR A 61 1.94 -9.41 -0.17
C TYR A 61 3.21 -8.64 0.16
N ARG A 62 3.45 -8.47 1.42
CA ARG A 62 4.67 -7.88 1.95
C ARG A 62 5.23 -8.75 3.05
N SER A 63 6.47 -9.19 2.90
CA SER A 63 7.15 -10.03 3.88
C SER A 63 7.46 -9.27 5.17
N PRO A 64 7.75 -9.98 6.26
CA PRO A 64 8.23 -9.34 7.49
C PRO A 64 9.49 -8.52 7.24
N ARG A 65 9.62 -7.41 7.98
CA ARG A 65 10.82 -6.54 7.94
C ARG A 65 11.37 -6.31 9.33
N VAL A 66 12.67 -6.49 9.47
CA VAL A 66 13.39 -6.15 10.69
C VAL A 66 13.72 -4.66 10.66
N ALA A 67 13.57 -3.98 11.77
CA ALA A 67 14.00 -2.60 12.00
C ALA A 67 15.05 -2.59 13.13
N ALA A 68 15.77 -1.48 13.31
CA ALA A 68 16.81 -1.36 14.35
C ALA A 68 16.30 -1.74 15.75
N GLN A 69 15.09 -1.30 16.08
CA GLN A 69 14.45 -1.55 17.39
C GLN A 69 13.11 -2.24 17.23
N GLY A 70 12.98 -3.23 16.32
CA GLY A 70 11.69 -3.87 16.16
C GLY A 70 11.56 -4.76 14.94
N LYS A 71 10.33 -5.24 14.74
CA LYS A 71 9.93 -6.07 13.61
C LYS A 71 8.55 -5.66 13.14
N LYS A 72 8.41 -5.48 11.83
CA LYS A 72 7.10 -5.39 11.17
C LYS A 72 6.74 -6.78 10.67
N MET A 73 5.55 -7.25 11.02
CA MET A 73 5.06 -8.53 10.54
C MET A 73 4.62 -8.44 9.07
N ASN A 74 4.44 -9.59 8.45
CA ASN A 74 3.90 -9.67 7.09
C ASN A 74 2.52 -9.03 6.99
N THR A 75 2.21 -8.57 5.80
CA THR A 75 0.89 -8.02 5.47
C THR A 75 0.50 -8.53 4.09
N PHE A 76 -0.74 -8.98 3.94
CA PHE A 76 -1.29 -9.32 2.65
C PHE A 76 -2.74 -8.84 2.55
N PHE A 77 -3.18 -8.51 1.35
CA PHE A 77 -4.57 -8.16 1.09
C PHE A 77 -4.89 -8.34 -0.39
N MET A 78 -6.17 -8.54 -0.67
CA MET A 78 -6.71 -8.74 -2.00
C MET A 78 -7.85 -7.76 -2.23
N ASN A 79 -7.90 -7.22 -3.44
CA ASN A 79 -9.00 -6.39 -3.89
C ASN A 79 -9.58 -6.95 -5.19
N ILE A 80 -10.86 -6.74 -5.41
CA ILE A 80 -11.52 -7.05 -6.67
C ILE A 80 -12.46 -5.91 -7.06
N GLY A 81 -12.47 -5.60 -8.33
CA GLY A 81 -13.34 -4.58 -8.89
C GLY A 81 -14.03 -5.10 -10.15
N PHE A 82 -15.25 -4.62 -10.37
CA PHE A 82 -16.02 -4.88 -11.59
C PHE A 82 -16.59 -3.58 -12.10
N LYS A 83 -16.56 -3.41 -13.41
CA LYS A 83 -17.12 -2.24 -14.09
C LYS A 83 -17.90 -2.69 -15.30
N ARG A 84 -19.06 -2.10 -15.51
CA ARG A 84 -19.87 -2.28 -16.71
C ARG A 84 -20.41 -0.94 -17.20
N GLN A 85 -20.38 -0.79 -18.52
CA GLN A 85 -20.95 0.36 -19.19
C GLN A 85 -22.27 -0.03 -19.86
N PHE A 86 -23.22 0.89 -19.82
CA PHE A 86 -24.57 0.75 -20.39
C PHE A 86 -24.89 1.99 -21.21
N MET A 87 -25.95 1.91 -22.05
CA MET A 87 -26.47 3.06 -22.79
C MET A 87 -25.42 3.74 -23.67
N ASP A 88 -24.72 2.97 -24.51
CA ASP A 88 -23.63 3.47 -25.35
C ASP A 88 -22.59 4.29 -24.57
N ASN A 89 -22.14 3.74 -23.44
CA ASN A 89 -21.17 4.31 -22.53
C ASN A 89 -21.65 5.56 -21.74
N ARG A 90 -22.93 5.86 -21.75
CA ARG A 90 -23.46 7.00 -20.97
C ARG A 90 -23.62 6.68 -19.50
N LEU A 91 -23.92 5.44 -19.15
CA LEU A 91 -24.00 4.99 -17.76
C LEU A 91 -22.88 4.00 -17.45
N SER A 92 -22.06 4.32 -16.47
CA SER A 92 -21.01 3.44 -15.95
C SER A 92 -21.34 3.06 -14.51
N LEU A 93 -21.39 1.76 -14.25
CA LEU A 93 -21.51 1.21 -12.90
C LEU A 93 -20.21 0.50 -12.54
N SER A 94 -19.67 0.78 -11.36
CA SER A 94 -18.52 0.07 -10.84
C SER A 94 -18.77 -0.37 -9.40
N PHE A 95 -18.31 -1.57 -9.09
CA PHE A 95 -18.39 -2.18 -7.77
C PHE A 95 -17.01 -2.68 -7.36
N ASN A 96 -16.50 -2.21 -6.23
CA ASN A 96 -15.16 -2.55 -5.73
C ASN A 96 -15.25 -3.10 -4.31
N VAL A 97 -14.53 -4.18 -4.07
CA VAL A 97 -14.31 -4.75 -2.74
C VAL A 97 -12.82 -4.66 -2.42
N ARG A 98 -12.49 -3.89 -1.40
CA ARG A 98 -11.13 -3.79 -0.87
C ARG A 98 -10.98 -4.72 0.33
N ASP A 99 -9.82 -5.36 0.41
CA ASP A 99 -9.46 -6.29 1.49
C ASP A 99 -10.50 -7.40 1.69
N ILE A 100 -10.77 -8.18 0.63
CA ILE A 100 -11.78 -9.26 0.60
C ILE A 100 -11.65 -10.18 1.81
N LEU A 101 -10.43 -10.49 2.21
CA LEU A 101 -10.14 -11.43 3.30
C LEU A 101 -10.07 -10.75 4.69
N ASN A 102 -10.26 -9.42 4.76
CA ASN A 102 -10.10 -8.64 6.00
C ASN A 102 -8.73 -8.89 6.67
N SER A 103 -7.70 -8.97 5.85
CA SER A 103 -6.34 -9.38 6.26
C SER A 103 -5.34 -8.23 6.33
N ASN A 104 -5.74 -7.00 5.96
CA ASN A 104 -4.88 -5.81 6.02
C ASN A 104 -4.67 -5.33 7.46
N LYS A 105 -4.10 -6.22 8.26
CA LYS A 105 -3.74 -5.98 9.66
C LYS A 105 -2.24 -5.81 9.74
N ARG A 106 -1.80 -4.72 10.35
CA ARG A 106 -0.38 -4.44 10.54
C ARG A 106 -0.03 -4.68 12.00
N LYS A 107 0.95 -5.53 12.23
CA LYS A 107 1.53 -5.75 13.55
C LYS A 107 2.98 -5.26 13.52
N ARG A 108 3.30 -4.39 14.46
CA ARG A 108 4.65 -3.91 14.68
C ARG A 108 5.04 -4.21 16.13
N GLU A 109 6.17 -4.80 16.30
CA GLU A 109 6.81 -5.01 17.59
C GLU A 109 7.98 -4.06 17.69
N THR A 110 8.09 -3.35 18.80
CA THR A 110 9.19 -2.43 19.08
C THR A 110 9.73 -2.78 20.46
N TRP A 111 11.02 -2.86 20.58
CA TRP A 111 11.71 -3.14 21.84
C TRP A 111 12.91 -2.21 22.03
N SER A 112 13.17 -1.87 23.26
CA SER A 112 14.30 -1.12 23.75
C SER A 112 14.76 -1.77 25.05
N ASP A 113 15.86 -1.33 25.59
CA ASP A 113 16.36 -1.84 26.87
C ASP A 113 15.37 -1.61 28.04
N SER A 114 14.46 -0.67 27.88
CA SER A 114 13.49 -0.27 28.93
C SER A 114 12.04 -0.57 28.61
N PHE A 115 11.68 -0.94 27.38
CA PHE A 115 10.29 -1.21 27.02
C PHE A 115 10.13 -2.21 25.88
N TYR A 116 9.00 -2.92 25.90
CA TYR A 116 8.50 -3.73 24.81
C TYR A 116 7.07 -3.27 24.45
N GLN A 117 6.85 -2.97 23.18
CA GLN A 117 5.55 -2.50 22.69
C GLN A 117 5.10 -3.31 21.48
N VAL A 118 3.83 -3.69 21.46
CA VAL A 118 3.17 -4.32 20.32
C VAL A 118 2.07 -3.38 19.84
N ALA A 119 2.25 -2.81 18.66
CA ALA A 119 1.23 -2.01 18.00
C ALA A 119 0.52 -2.87 16.94
N LYS A 120 -0.79 -3.00 17.06
CA LYS A 120 -1.65 -3.63 16.07
C LYS A 120 -2.51 -2.54 15.44
N THR A 121 -2.42 -2.39 14.12
CA THR A 121 -3.23 -1.43 13.37
C THR A 121 -4.08 -2.20 12.37
N THR A 122 -5.40 -2.12 12.51
CA THR A 122 -6.35 -2.63 11.52
C THR A 122 -6.83 -1.44 10.70
N ARG A 123 -6.62 -1.47 9.39
CA ARG A 123 -7.19 -0.45 8.50
C ARG A 123 -8.61 -0.89 8.14
N ASN A 124 -9.54 -0.01 8.34
CA ASN A 124 -10.96 0.00 7.93
C ASN A 124 -11.63 -1.33 7.53
N GLY A 125 -11.03 -2.47 7.78
CA GLY A 125 -11.58 -3.77 7.41
C GLY A 125 -11.92 -3.91 5.92
N ARG A 126 -12.86 -4.77 5.63
CA ARG A 126 -13.42 -4.96 4.29
C ARG A 126 -14.27 -3.75 3.90
N THR A 127 -13.99 -3.17 2.74
CA THR A 127 -14.70 -1.98 2.25
C THR A 127 -15.37 -2.30 0.91
N PHE A 128 -16.64 -1.96 0.81
CA PHE A 128 -17.45 -2.09 -0.40
C PHE A 128 -17.73 -0.70 -0.96
N ASN A 129 -17.40 -0.48 -2.22
CA ASN A 129 -17.68 0.77 -2.91
C ASN A 129 -18.52 0.49 -4.14
N LEU A 130 -19.62 1.21 -4.28
CA LEU A 130 -20.46 1.20 -5.46
C LEU A 130 -20.51 2.61 -6.04
N ASN A 131 -20.07 2.76 -7.30
CA ASN A 131 -20.12 4.02 -8.01
C ASN A 131 -21.03 3.90 -9.23
N ALA A 132 -21.86 4.91 -9.44
CA ALA A 132 -22.65 5.10 -10.63
C ALA A 132 -22.32 6.47 -11.24
N SER A 133 -21.92 6.50 -12.50
CA SER A 133 -21.64 7.73 -13.24
C SER A 133 -22.51 7.79 -14.48
N TYR A 134 -23.20 8.90 -14.69
CA TYR A 134 -24.01 9.14 -15.86
C TYR A 134 -23.57 10.41 -16.58
N SER A 135 -23.26 10.28 -17.88
CA SER A 135 -22.87 11.39 -18.73
C SER A 135 -24.07 11.96 -19.45
N PHE A 136 -24.38 13.22 -19.19
CA PHE A 136 -25.42 13.99 -19.88
C PHE A 136 -24.82 14.73 -21.09
N GLY A 137 -25.59 14.82 -22.18
CA GLY A 137 -25.24 15.59 -23.36
C GLY A 137 -24.67 14.79 -24.52
N ASN A 138 -24.54 15.43 -25.69
CA ASN A 138 -23.92 14.86 -26.87
C ASN A 138 -22.40 15.12 -26.82
N ASN A 139 -21.64 14.09 -26.50
CA ASN A 139 -20.18 14.15 -26.63
C ASN A 139 -19.77 14.04 -28.10
N HIS A 140 -20.01 15.10 -28.89
CA HIS A 140 -19.30 15.29 -30.14
C HIS A 140 -17.89 15.78 -29.84
N HIS A 141 -17.05 14.99 -29.20
CA HIS A 141 -15.61 15.19 -29.28
C HIS A 141 -15.17 14.85 -30.71
N LYS A 142 -15.10 15.88 -31.55
CA LYS A 142 -14.28 15.81 -32.76
C LYS A 142 -12.87 15.42 -32.31
N SER A 143 -12.50 14.17 -32.59
CA SER A 143 -11.12 13.71 -32.47
C SER A 143 -10.25 14.62 -33.35
N GLY A 144 -9.73 15.68 -32.77
CA GLY A 144 -8.70 16.49 -33.39
C GLY A 144 -7.45 15.63 -33.51
N LYS A 145 -7.09 15.25 -34.74
CA LYS A 145 -5.78 14.66 -35.06
C LYS A 145 -4.69 15.51 -34.44
N LYS A 146 -4.19 15.18 -33.27
CA LYS A 146 -2.92 15.71 -32.81
C LYS A 146 -1.82 14.99 -33.58
N LYS A 147 -1.18 15.73 -34.51
CA LYS A 147 0.12 15.39 -35.09
C LYS A 147 1.12 15.15 -34.00
N GLY A 148 1.90 14.07 -34.14
CA GLY A 148 2.84 13.57 -33.16
C GLY A 148 3.83 14.60 -32.62
N LYS A 149 4.07 14.52 -31.36
CA LYS A 149 5.35 14.79 -30.72
C LYS A 149 5.64 13.55 -29.83
N GLU A 150 6.67 12.82 -30.24
CA GLU A 150 7.30 11.83 -29.42
C GLU A 150 7.77 12.49 -28.11
N GLY A 151 7.17 12.12 -27.02
CA GLY A 151 7.58 12.47 -25.68
C GLY A 151 7.54 11.21 -24.83
N LYS A 152 8.68 10.82 -24.33
CA LYS A 152 8.85 9.76 -23.34
C LYS A 152 7.83 9.93 -22.22
N THR A 153 6.98 8.95 -22.05
CA THR A 153 6.07 8.85 -20.90
C THR A 153 6.78 8.04 -19.82
N GLU A 154 7.24 8.73 -18.81
CA GLU A 154 7.53 8.09 -17.54
C GLU A 154 6.17 7.66 -16.95
N MET A 155 6.03 6.38 -16.69
CA MET A 155 4.83 5.83 -16.05
C MET A 155 4.86 6.20 -14.58
N ASP A 156 4.03 7.15 -14.20
CA ASP A 156 3.68 7.38 -12.80
C ASP A 156 2.83 6.21 -12.29
N ASP A 157 3.41 5.46 -11.38
CA ASP A 157 2.89 4.20 -10.80
C ASP A 157 1.69 4.39 -9.84
N ASP A 158 1.20 5.63 -9.68
CA ASP A 158 0.24 5.97 -8.60
C ASP A 158 -1.24 6.04 -9.04
N MET A 159 -1.57 5.80 -10.32
CA MET A 159 -2.93 6.05 -10.83
C MET A 159 -3.82 4.81 -11.05
N ILE A 160 -3.51 3.65 -10.46
CA ILE A 160 -4.27 2.43 -10.79
C ILE A 160 -5.61 2.32 -10.05
N PHE A 161 -5.89 3.12 -9.03
CA PHE A 161 -7.09 2.92 -8.20
C PHE A 161 -8.08 4.08 -8.12
N ASP A 162 -7.85 5.22 -8.77
CA ASP A 162 -8.79 6.34 -8.66
C ASP A 162 -9.97 6.31 -9.65
N ASP A 163 -9.94 5.43 -10.67
CA ASP A 163 -10.98 5.36 -11.71
C ASP A 163 -11.85 4.07 -11.70
N PHE A 164 -11.90 3.34 -10.59
CA PHE A 164 -12.88 2.27 -10.41
C PHE A 164 -13.93 2.64 -9.41
#